data_dae43ce36a313d5f235d7c8eb665c816
#
_entry.id   dae43ce36a313d5f235d7c8eb665c816
#
_cell.length_a   1.000
_cell.length_b   1.000
_cell.length_c   1.000
_cell.angle_alpha   90.00
_cell.angle_beta   90.00
_cell.angle_gamma   90.00
#
_symmetry.space_group_name_H-M   'P 1'
#
loop_
_entity.id
_entity.type
_entity.pdbx_description
1 polymer ?
#
loop_
_entity_poly.entity_id
_entity_poly.type
_entity_poly.pdbx_seq_one_letter_code
_entity_poly.pdbx_strand_id
1 'polypeptide(L)'
;TDYEPEQFGKVNEIKNGKIEFKNVTFSYDGKRNVLKNINFVVNPGETVAFVGSTGSGKSSIMNLFLRFYDFKEGEILIDDIPIQHYSQEVLRDKIGLVLQDPFLFHGTVASNIRMYQDIKDEEVKQASEFVDAHHFIEQLPQGYDNKVSEKGSTFSSGERQLIAFARTIAANPKILILDEATANIDSQTEEVIQTSLKKMRNGRTTLAIAHRLSTIQDANQIFVLDKGEIVESGTHTELLEKEGLYYKMYQLQAGMMQE
;
A
#
# COMPACT_ATOMS: atom_id res chain seq x y z
N THR A 1 0.44 27.43 8.80
CA THR A 1 1.59 26.91 9.56
C THR A 1 2.82 27.22 8.74
N ASP A 2 3.72 28.02 9.33
CA ASP A 2 4.96 28.43 8.70
C ASP A 2 5.87 27.22 8.60
N TYR A 3 5.85 26.55 7.43
CA TYR A 3 6.85 25.56 7.08
C TYR A 3 8.19 26.30 6.93
N GLU A 4 9.14 26.00 7.77
CA GLU A 4 10.49 26.50 7.59
C GLU A 4 11.13 25.76 6.39
N PRO A 5 11.30 26.40 5.24
CA PRO A 5 11.85 25.75 4.03
C PRO A 5 13.23 25.14 4.25
N GLU A 6 13.96 25.65 5.24
CA GLU A 6 15.27 25.18 5.63
C GLU A 6 15.29 23.74 6.20
N GLN A 7 14.12 23.23 6.62
CA GLN A 7 13.97 21.87 7.15
C GLN A 7 13.61 20.82 6.08
N PHE A 8 13.30 21.24 4.86
CA PHE A 8 12.90 20.34 3.80
C PHE A 8 14.02 19.34 3.43
N GLY A 9 13.66 18.05 3.39
CA GLY A 9 14.54 16.99 2.99
C GLY A 9 15.69 16.64 3.95
N LYS A 10 15.68 17.15 5.17
CA LYS A 10 16.76 16.95 6.14
C LYS A 10 16.58 15.73 7.07
N VAL A 11 15.34 15.24 7.21
CA VAL A 11 15.08 14.07 8.07
C VAL A 11 15.37 12.79 7.28
N ASN A 12 16.28 11.97 7.82
CA ASN A 12 16.81 10.80 7.13
C ASN A 12 16.40 9.47 7.79
N GLU A 13 15.43 9.48 8.69
CA GLU A 13 14.96 8.27 9.36
C GLU A 13 13.46 8.35 9.69
N ILE A 14 12.72 7.26 9.46
CA ILE A 14 11.38 7.04 9.99
C ILE A 14 11.52 6.12 11.20
N LYS A 15 11.19 6.63 12.39
CA LYS A 15 11.41 5.91 13.66
C LYS A 15 10.32 4.89 13.96
N ASN A 16 9.08 5.34 14.06
CA ASN A 16 7.94 4.52 14.49
C ASN A 16 6.96 4.23 13.36
N GLY A 17 6.77 5.18 12.44
CA GLY A 17 5.86 5.05 11.32
C GLY A 17 4.41 5.46 11.61
N LYS A 18 4.18 6.33 12.59
CA LYS A 18 2.87 6.96 12.79
C LYS A 18 2.55 7.87 11.62
N ILE A 19 1.35 7.75 11.06
CA ILE A 19 0.89 8.58 9.94
C ILE A 19 -0.29 9.43 10.41
N GLU A 20 -0.30 10.71 10.02
CA GLU A 20 -1.41 11.60 10.32
C GLU A 20 -1.70 12.53 9.14
N PHE A 21 -2.97 12.65 8.78
CA PHE A 21 -3.50 13.66 7.89
C PHE A 21 -4.32 14.64 8.72
N LYS A 22 -4.01 15.93 8.61
CA LYS A 22 -4.71 17.02 9.31
C LYS A 22 -5.29 18.00 8.32
N ASN A 23 -6.60 18.07 8.23
CA ASN A 23 -7.34 19.05 7.42
C ASN A 23 -6.84 19.13 5.96
N VAL A 24 -6.54 17.99 5.35
CA VAL A 24 -5.96 17.94 4.01
C VAL A 24 -7.06 18.11 2.97
N THR A 25 -6.95 19.18 2.18
CA THR A 25 -7.78 19.43 1.01
C THR A 25 -6.89 19.51 -0.22
N PHE A 26 -7.29 18.82 -1.30
CA PHE A 26 -6.46 18.67 -2.48
C PHE A 26 -7.27 18.73 -3.78
N SER A 27 -6.66 19.36 -4.78
CA SER A 27 -7.15 19.45 -6.15
C SER A 27 -5.98 19.27 -7.12
N TYR A 28 -6.17 18.47 -8.20
CA TYR A 28 -5.17 18.31 -9.26
C TYR A 28 -5.06 19.54 -10.17
N ASP A 29 -6.17 20.22 -10.41
CA ASP A 29 -6.27 21.34 -11.36
C ASP A 29 -6.46 22.71 -10.69
N GLY A 30 -6.53 22.73 -9.37
CA GLY A 30 -6.80 23.94 -8.58
C GLY A 30 -8.27 24.41 -8.65
N LYS A 31 -9.15 23.68 -9.32
CA LYS A 31 -10.56 24.07 -9.50
C LYS A 31 -11.51 23.16 -8.73
N ARG A 32 -11.29 21.85 -8.81
CA ARG A 32 -12.15 20.87 -8.16
C ARG A 32 -11.39 20.11 -7.07
N ASN A 33 -11.88 20.21 -5.85
CA ASN A 33 -11.34 19.45 -4.74
C ASN A 33 -11.71 17.96 -4.88
N VAL A 34 -10.69 17.09 -4.97
CA VAL A 34 -10.83 15.63 -5.00
C VAL A 34 -10.72 15.04 -3.60
N LEU A 35 -10.07 15.73 -2.67
CA LEU A 35 -10.06 15.46 -1.24
C LEU A 35 -10.47 16.73 -0.49
N LYS A 36 -11.32 16.56 0.53
CA LYS A 36 -11.93 17.66 1.27
C LYS A 36 -11.80 17.39 2.76
N ASN A 37 -10.99 18.20 3.42
CA ASN A 37 -10.81 18.17 4.87
C ASN A 37 -10.59 16.77 5.44
N ILE A 38 -9.60 16.06 4.90
CA ILE A 38 -9.27 14.68 5.30
C ILE A 38 -8.50 14.70 6.61
N ASN A 39 -9.01 13.97 7.58
CA ASN A 39 -8.42 13.80 8.92
C ASN A 39 -8.40 12.33 9.30
N PHE A 40 -7.23 11.79 9.58
CA PHE A 40 -7.08 10.46 10.17
C PHE A 40 -5.70 10.27 10.79
N VAL A 41 -5.59 9.29 11.67
CA VAL A 41 -4.33 8.85 12.28
C VAL A 41 -4.19 7.35 12.10
N VAL A 42 -2.98 6.90 11.76
CA VAL A 42 -2.59 5.49 11.78
C VAL A 42 -1.47 5.34 12.80
N ASN A 43 -1.73 4.61 13.87
CA ASN A 43 -0.70 4.35 14.87
C ASN A 43 0.35 3.36 14.34
N PRO A 44 1.59 3.39 14.89
CA PRO A 44 2.63 2.46 14.49
C PRO A 44 2.16 1.00 14.55
N GLY A 45 2.38 0.26 13.48
CA GLY A 45 2.02 -1.16 13.37
C GLY A 45 0.53 -1.46 13.07
N GLU A 46 -0.33 -0.45 13.01
CA GLU A 46 -1.72 -0.61 12.63
C GLU A 46 -1.92 -0.69 11.12
N THR A 47 -3.00 -1.37 10.73
CA THR A 47 -3.51 -1.38 9.36
C THR A 47 -4.78 -0.54 9.29
N VAL A 48 -4.79 0.41 8.38
CA VAL A 48 -5.96 1.22 8.03
C VAL A 48 -6.32 0.98 6.58
N ALA A 49 -7.59 0.79 6.30
CA ALA A 49 -8.10 0.60 4.95
C ALA A 49 -8.98 1.76 4.51
N PHE A 50 -8.83 2.15 3.26
CA PHE A 50 -9.71 3.11 2.58
C PHE A 50 -10.56 2.37 1.56
N VAL A 51 -11.86 2.53 1.66
CA VAL A 51 -12.86 1.93 0.76
C VAL A 51 -13.76 3.02 0.21
N GLY A 52 -14.40 2.76 -0.91
CA GLY A 52 -15.29 3.70 -1.57
C GLY A 52 -15.42 3.39 -3.06
N SER A 53 -16.36 4.03 -3.73
CA SER A 53 -16.56 3.90 -5.16
C SER A 53 -15.39 4.46 -5.97
N THR A 54 -15.31 4.10 -7.25
CA THR A 54 -14.35 4.70 -8.18
C THR A 54 -14.51 6.21 -8.20
N GLY A 55 -13.39 6.93 -8.09
CA GLY A 55 -13.39 8.40 -8.05
C GLY A 55 -13.73 9.01 -6.68
N SER A 56 -13.82 8.22 -5.62
CA SER A 56 -14.09 8.72 -4.25
C SER A 56 -12.91 9.44 -3.60
N GLY A 57 -11.69 9.29 -4.13
CA GLY A 57 -10.48 9.93 -3.61
C GLY A 57 -9.43 8.99 -3.01
N LYS A 58 -9.66 7.66 -3.02
CA LYS A 58 -8.73 6.68 -2.44
C LYS A 58 -7.30 6.79 -3.00
N SER A 59 -7.18 6.78 -4.33
CA SER A 59 -5.87 6.90 -5.00
C SER A 59 -5.20 8.24 -4.73
N SER A 60 -5.96 9.30 -4.52
CA SER A 60 -5.42 10.62 -4.21
C SER A 60 -4.75 10.67 -2.84
N ILE A 61 -5.28 9.95 -1.85
CA ILE A 61 -4.62 9.81 -0.52
C ILE A 61 -3.24 9.18 -0.70
N MET A 62 -3.14 8.09 -1.45
CA MET A 62 -1.88 7.42 -1.75
C MET A 62 -0.91 8.35 -2.49
N ASN A 63 -1.39 9.06 -3.53
CA ASN A 63 -0.57 9.96 -4.33
C ASN A 63 0.02 11.10 -3.52
N LEU A 64 -0.73 11.66 -2.58
CA LEU A 64 -0.25 12.71 -1.68
C LEU A 64 0.77 12.17 -0.68
N PHE A 65 0.51 11.00 -0.10
CA PHE A 65 1.42 10.39 0.86
C PHE A 65 2.75 9.98 0.22
N LEU A 66 2.73 9.54 -1.04
CA LEU A 66 3.94 9.24 -1.82
C LEU A 66 4.63 10.49 -2.40
N ARG A 67 4.05 11.67 -2.17
CA ARG A 67 4.54 12.96 -2.69
C ARG A 67 4.66 12.99 -4.21
N PHE A 68 3.73 12.34 -4.90
CA PHE A 68 3.60 12.50 -6.35
C PHE A 68 2.98 13.83 -6.74
N TYR A 69 2.25 14.45 -5.80
CA TYR A 69 1.65 15.77 -5.93
C TYR A 69 1.85 16.57 -4.65
N ASP A 70 2.01 17.87 -4.80
CA ASP A 70 2.02 18.80 -3.67
C ASP A 70 0.58 19.21 -3.30
N PHE A 71 0.36 19.51 -2.05
CA PHE A 71 -0.90 20.01 -1.52
C PHE A 71 -0.69 21.34 -0.81
N LYS A 72 -1.73 22.20 -0.81
CA LYS A 72 -1.65 23.56 -0.26
C LYS A 72 -2.34 23.71 1.08
N GLU A 73 -3.31 22.85 1.38
CA GLU A 73 -4.14 22.94 2.58
C GLU A 73 -3.96 21.70 3.44
N GLY A 74 -3.72 21.93 4.74
CA GLY A 74 -3.54 20.87 5.73
C GLY A 74 -2.10 20.45 5.90
N GLU A 75 -1.92 19.34 6.63
CA GLU A 75 -0.62 18.75 6.95
C GLU A 75 -0.68 17.24 6.79
N ILE A 76 0.41 16.66 6.30
CA ILE A 76 0.66 15.22 6.33
C ILE A 76 1.92 15.01 7.16
N LEU A 77 1.81 14.20 8.20
CA LEU A 77 2.88 13.97 9.18
C LEU A 77 3.26 12.49 9.22
N ILE A 78 4.55 12.23 9.38
CA ILE A 78 5.09 10.92 9.78
C ILE A 78 5.85 11.14 11.09
N ASP A 79 5.48 10.39 12.13
CA ASP A 79 6.06 10.56 13.48
C ASP A 79 6.00 12.01 13.98
N ASP A 80 4.88 12.69 13.74
CA ASP A 80 4.61 14.10 14.08
C ASP A 80 5.51 15.12 13.35
N ILE A 81 6.25 14.68 12.33
CA ILE A 81 7.11 15.52 11.50
C ILE A 81 6.46 15.68 10.12
N PRO A 82 6.34 16.92 9.59
CA PRO A 82 5.81 17.14 8.25
C PRO A 82 6.55 16.30 7.20
N ILE A 83 5.79 15.69 6.30
CA ILE A 83 6.34 14.78 5.30
C ILE A 83 7.38 15.47 4.39
N GLN A 84 7.25 16.78 4.17
CA GLN A 84 8.20 17.57 3.38
C GLN A 84 9.58 17.66 4.02
N HIS A 85 9.68 17.45 5.34
CA HIS A 85 10.97 17.48 6.06
C HIS A 85 11.80 16.21 5.83
N TYR A 86 11.17 15.12 5.41
CA TYR A 86 11.88 13.88 5.09
C TYR A 86 12.59 13.99 3.74
N SER A 87 13.77 13.39 3.64
CA SER A 87 14.44 13.23 2.35
C SER A 87 13.62 12.29 1.46
N GLN A 88 13.64 12.56 0.15
CA GLN A 88 12.93 11.68 -0.80
C GLN A 88 13.54 10.27 -0.85
N GLU A 89 14.82 10.15 -0.53
CA GLU A 89 15.52 8.88 -0.43
C GLU A 89 14.91 8.01 0.68
N VAL A 90 14.80 8.55 1.89
CA VAL A 90 14.24 7.79 3.02
C VAL A 90 12.77 7.45 2.83
N LEU A 91 11.99 8.34 2.23
CA LEU A 91 10.60 8.03 1.90
C LEU A 91 10.50 6.89 0.89
N ARG A 92 11.36 6.89 -0.14
CA ARG A 92 11.40 5.83 -1.14
C ARG A 92 11.83 4.49 -0.56
N ASP A 93 12.81 4.49 0.34
CA ASP A 93 13.41 3.27 0.88
C ASP A 93 12.57 2.67 2.02
N LYS A 94 11.89 3.50 2.81
CA LYS A 94 11.18 3.09 4.03
C LYS A 94 9.66 3.04 3.90
N ILE A 95 9.12 3.52 2.79
CA ILE A 95 7.71 3.32 2.43
C ILE A 95 7.67 2.30 1.30
N GLY A 96 7.21 1.09 1.64
CA GLY A 96 7.02 0.01 0.68
C GLY A 96 5.69 0.20 -0.05
N LEU A 97 5.73 0.10 -1.38
CA LEU A 97 4.54 0.20 -2.23
C LEU A 97 4.28 -1.15 -2.90
N VAL A 98 3.08 -1.66 -2.69
CA VAL A 98 2.56 -2.85 -3.38
C VAL A 98 1.46 -2.41 -4.33
N LEU A 99 1.76 -2.49 -5.63
CA LEU A 99 0.84 -2.09 -6.69
C LEU A 99 -0.07 -3.24 -7.11
N GLN A 100 -1.19 -2.88 -7.69
CA GLN A 100 -2.16 -3.77 -8.30
C GLN A 100 -1.57 -4.66 -9.40
N ASP A 101 -0.78 -4.08 -10.28
CA ASP A 101 -0.10 -4.77 -11.38
C ASP A 101 1.40 -4.45 -11.28
N PRO A 102 2.17 -5.27 -10.57
CA PRO A 102 3.56 -4.97 -10.32
C PRO A 102 4.39 -5.12 -11.59
N PHE A 103 5.27 -4.15 -11.80
CA PHE A 103 6.22 -4.17 -12.91
C PHE A 103 7.48 -4.96 -12.54
N LEU A 104 7.87 -5.89 -13.39
CA LEU A 104 9.17 -6.56 -13.33
C LEU A 104 10.10 -6.02 -14.43
N PHE A 105 11.35 -5.79 -14.06
CA PHE A 105 12.37 -5.26 -14.95
C PHE A 105 13.12 -6.40 -15.65
N HIS A 106 13.64 -6.11 -16.85
CA HIS A 106 14.54 -7.02 -17.53
C HIS A 106 15.76 -7.33 -16.65
N GLY A 107 16.09 -8.61 -16.52
CA GLY A 107 17.16 -9.08 -15.65
C GLY A 107 16.94 -10.48 -15.15
N THR A 108 17.21 -10.73 -13.88
CA THR A 108 16.95 -11.99 -13.20
C THR A 108 15.88 -11.81 -12.12
N VAL A 109 15.38 -12.93 -11.58
CA VAL A 109 14.50 -12.90 -10.41
C VAL A 109 15.22 -12.21 -9.23
N ALA A 110 16.46 -12.61 -8.94
CA ALA A 110 17.26 -12.01 -7.87
C ALA A 110 17.45 -10.49 -8.08
N SER A 111 17.76 -10.03 -9.29
CA SER A 111 17.94 -8.61 -9.56
C SER A 111 16.66 -7.81 -9.37
N ASN A 112 15.50 -8.39 -9.68
CA ASN A 112 14.20 -7.77 -9.44
C ASN A 112 13.87 -7.65 -7.95
N ILE A 113 14.27 -8.61 -7.13
CA ILE A 113 14.06 -8.57 -5.67
C ILE A 113 15.04 -7.59 -5.03
N ARG A 114 16.31 -7.65 -5.41
CA ARG A 114 17.37 -6.77 -4.89
C ARG A 114 17.18 -5.32 -5.25
N MET A 115 16.74 -5.05 -6.47
CA MET A 115 16.62 -3.69 -7.04
C MET A 115 17.93 -2.90 -6.87
N TYR A 116 17.86 -1.76 -6.20
CA TYR A 116 19.00 -0.87 -5.97
C TYR A 116 19.66 -1.05 -4.61
N GLN A 117 19.27 -2.10 -3.88
CA GLN A 117 19.77 -2.33 -2.53
C GLN A 117 21.05 -3.16 -2.56
N ASP A 118 21.98 -2.81 -1.68
CA ASP A 118 23.19 -3.59 -1.45
C ASP A 118 22.92 -4.70 -0.42
N ILE A 119 22.18 -5.72 -0.86
CA ILE A 119 21.85 -6.90 -0.07
C ILE A 119 22.44 -8.15 -0.70
N LYS A 120 22.80 -9.11 0.15
CA LYS A 120 23.40 -10.39 -0.27
C LYS A 120 22.32 -11.35 -0.80
N ASP A 121 22.77 -12.39 -1.51
CA ASP A 121 21.88 -13.44 -2.03
C ASP A 121 21.07 -14.12 -0.93
N GLU A 122 21.64 -14.29 0.26
CA GLU A 122 20.94 -14.84 1.41
C GLU A 122 19.77 -13.96 1.86
N GLU A 123 19.92 -12.65 1.84
CA GLU A 123 18.84 -11.70 2.20
C GLU A 123 17.74 -11.68 1.14
N VAL A 124 18.09 -11.82 -0.14
CA VAL A 124 17.14 -12.01 -1.23
C VAL A 124 16.31 -13.28 -1.01
N LYS A 125 16.97 -14.39 -0.66
CA LYS A 125 16.31 -15.66 -0.36
C LYS A 125 15.39 -15.54 0.86
N GLN A 126 15.86 -14.95 1.97
CA GLN A 126 15.06 -14.74 3.18
C GLN A 126 13.80 -13.91 2.90
N ALA A 127 13.92 -12.85 2.10
CA ALA A 127 12.75 -12.07 1.68
C ALA A 127 11.75 -12.90 0.88
N SER A 128 12.23 -13.76 -0.01
CA SER A 128 11.39 -14.66 -0.80
C SER A 128 10.72 -15.75 0.04
N GLU A 129 11.43 -16.29 1.01
CA GLU A 129 10.89 -17.26 1.98
C GLU A 129 9.80 -16.61 2.83
N PHE A 130 10.02 -15.39 3.27
CA PHE A 130 9.06 -14.65 4.11
C PHE A 130 7.70 -14.45 3.43
N VAL A 131 7.69 -14.21 2.13
CA VAL A 131 6.46 -13.99 1.34
C VAL A 131 5.97 -15.24 0.61
N ASP A 132 6.52 -16.41 0.93
CA ASP A 132 6.18 -17.70 0.30
C ASP A 132 6.45 -17.75 -1.23
N ALA A 133 7.38 -16.93 -1.73
CA ALA A 133 7.80 -16.91 -3.12
C ALA A 133 8.92 -17.92 -3.42
N HIS A 134 9.70 -18.31 -2.42
CA HIS A 134 10.89 -19.14 -2.58
C HIS A 134 10.60 -20.46 -3.28
N HIS A 135 9.52 -21.15 -2.89
CA HIS A 135 9.18 -22.45 -3.43
C HIS A 135 8.99 -22.42 -4.95
N PHE A 136 8.22 -21.47 -5.47
CA PHE A 136 8.03 -21.40 -6.92
C PHE A 136 9.29 -20.94 -7.66
N ILE A 137 10.10 -20.05 -7.04
CA ILE A 137 11.36 -19.59 -7.64
C ILE A 137 12.34 -20.75 -7.81
N GLU A 138 12.46 -21.63 -6.82
CA GLU A 138 13.32 -22.83 -6.91
C GLU A 138 12.88 -23.81 -8.01
N GLN A 139 11.61 -23.82 -8.35
CA GLN A 139 11.09 -24.68 -9.43
C GLN A 139 11.37 -24.11 -10.83
N LEU A 140 11.80 -22.86 -10.93
CA LEU A 140 12.21 -22.30 -12.22
C LEU A 140 13.50 -22.98 -12.72
N PRO A 141 13.69 -23.10 -14.04
CA PRO A 141 14.86 -23.79 -14.60
C PRO A 141 16.21 -23.29 -14.10
N GLN A 142 16.31 -22.00 -13.78
CA GLN A 142 17.53 -21.35 -13.28
C GLN A 142 17.34 -20.72 -11.88
N GLY A 143 16.24 -21.02 -11.19
CA GLY A 143 15.96 -20.51 -9.84
C GLY A 143 16.00 -18.97 -9.80
N TYR A 144 16.77 -18.43 -8.87
CA TYR A 144 16.96 -16.98 -8.71
C TYR A 144 17.67 -16.29 -9.88
N ASP A 145 18.45 -17.04 -10.66
CA ASP A 145 19.11 -16.56 -11.88
C ASP A 145 18.23 -16.65 -13.11
N ASN A 146 17.00 -17.16 -12.96
CA ASN A 146 16.06 -17.26 -14.06
C ASN A 146 15.78 -15.88 -14.64
N LYS A 147 15.83 -15.80 -15.97
CA LYS A 147 15.67 -14.53 -16.68
C LYS A 147 14.22 -14.05 -16.60
N VAL A 148 14.10 -12.75 -16.39
CA VAL A 148 12.84 -12.01 -16.44
C VAL A 148 12.85 -11.19 -17.72
N SER A 149 11.89 -11.49 -18.61
CA SER A 149 11.67 -10.72 -19.84
C SER A 149 11.02 -9.36 -19.49
N GLU A 150 10.98 -8.47 -20.48
CA GLU A 150 10.32 -7.18 -20.32
C GLU A 150 8.88 -7.36 -19.80
N LYS A 151 8.56 -6.63 -18.73
CA LYS A 151 7.28 -6.68 -17.98
C LYS A 151 6.97 -8.02 -17.30
N GLY A 152 7.90 -8.98 -17.27
CA GLY A 152 7.67 -10.28 -16.65
C GLY A 152 6.59 -11.12 -17.33
N SER A 153 6.44 -11.00 -18.66
CA SER A 153 5.37 -11.65 -19.45
C SER A 153 5.37 -13.17 -19.40
N THR A 154 6.47 -13.80 -18.94
CA THR A 154 6.60 -15.23 -18.76
C THR A 154 6.06 -15.75 -17.43
N PHE A 155 5.75 -14.84 -16.49
CA PHE A 155 5.21 -15.18 -15.18
C PHE A 155 3.70 -14.95 -15.13
N SER A 156 3.01 -15.76 -14.36
CA SER A 156 1.61 -15.52 -14.04
C SER A 156 1.46 -14.22 -13.24
N SER A 157 0.25 -13.68 -13.19
CA SER A 157 -0.07 -12.50 -12.38
C SER A 157 0.28 -12.70 -10.90
N GLY A 158 -0.03 -13.87 -10.34
CA GLY A 158 0.29 -14.21 -8.96
C GLY A 158 1.80 -14.36 -8.71
N GLU A 159 2.54 -14.97 -9.63
CA GLU A 159 3.99 -15.10 -9.53
C GLU A 159 4.69 -13.73 -9.58
N ARG A 160 4.26 -12.85 -10.47
CA ARG A 160 4.75 -11.45 -10.50
C ARG A 160 4.50 -10.73 -9.19
N GLN A 161 3.31 -10.94 -8.62
CA GLN A 161 2.94 -10.34 -7.35
C GLN A 161 3.85 -10.84 -6.20
N LEU A 162 4.14 -12.12 -6.13
CA LEU A 162 5.02 -12.69 -5.11
C LEU A 162 6.47 -12.18 -5.24
N ILE A 163 6.98 -12.04 -6.46
CA ILE A 163 8.31 -11.42 -6.69
C ILE A 163 8.31 -9.96 -6.22
N ALA A 164 7.26 -9.21 -6.53
CA ALA A 164 7.12 -7.83 -6.07
C ALA A 164 7.01 -7.73 -4.54
N PHE A 165 6.36 -8.67 -3.88
CA PHE A 165 6.31 -8.75 -2.40
C PHE A 165 7.71 -8.99 -1.82
N ALA A 166 8.46 -9.93 -2.37
CA ALA A 166 9.84 -10.17 -1.94
C ALA A 166 10.72 -8.92 -2.11
N ARG A 167 10.58 -8.21 -3.22
CA ARG A 167 11.23 -6.92 -3.45
C ARG A 167 10.91 -5.90 -2.35
N THR A 168 9.63 -5.74 -2.03
CA THR A 168 9.17 -4.79 -1.02
C THR A 168 9.70 -5.14 0.36
N ILE A 169 9.65 -6.40 0.75
CA ILE A 169 10.13 -6.89 2.05
C ILE A 169 11.66 -6.83 2.17
N ALA A 170 12.39 -7.08 1.08
CA ALA A 170 13.85 -6.96 1.06
C ALA A 170 14.34 -5.56 1.47
N ALA A 171 13.57 -4.53 1.17
CA ALA A 171 13.84 -3.16 1.60
C ALA A 171 13.60 -2.91 3.10
N ASN A 172 12.97 -3.84 3.81
CA ASN A 172 12.56 -3.71 5.21
C ASN A 172 11.85 -2.37 5.51
N PRO A 173 10.69 -2.10 4.90
CA PRO A 173 9.98 -0.85 5.06
C PRO A 173 9.39 -0.71 6.46
N LYS A 174 9.24 0.52 6.92
CA LYS A 174 8.51 0.87 8.15
C LYS A 174 7.02 1.04 7.89
N ILE A 175 6.67 1.50 6.71
CA ILE A 175 5.31 1.79 6.27
C ILE A 175 5.05 1.04 4.98
N LEU A 176 3.87 0.43 4.87
CA LEU A 176 3.37 -0.20 3.65
C LEU A 176 2.19 0.57 3.10
N ILE A 177 2.17 0.74 1.79
CA ILE A 177 1.00 1.16 1.03
C ILE A 177 0.61 0.00 0.13
N LEU A 178 -0.61 -0.49 0.31
CA LEU A 178 -1.17 -1.56 -0.49
C LEU A 178 -2.24 -0.98 -1.41
N ASP A 179 -1.94 -0.94 -2.70
CA ASP A 179 -2.96 -0.69 -3.72
C ASP A 179 -3.51 -2.05 -4.14
N GLU A 180 -4.66 -2.40 -3.57
CA GLU A 180 -5.20 -3.73 -3.70
C GLU A 180 -5.66 -4.01 -5.12
N ALA A 181 -5.18 -5.13 -5.64
CA ALA A 181 -5.85 -5.81 -6.71
C ALA A 181 -5.45 -7.26 -6.78
N THR A 182 -6.43 -8.07 -6.65
CA THR A 182 -6.39 -9.50 -6.86
C THR A 182 -7.27 -9.92 -8.05
N ALA A 183 -7.57 -8.98 -8.96
CA ALA A 183 -8.30 -9.28 -10.17
C ALA A 183 -7.49 -10.25 -11.06
N ASN A 184 -8.12 -11.35 -11.50
CA ASN A 184 -7.55 -12.35 -12.42
C ASN A 184 -6.42 -13.24 -11.85
N ILE A 185 -6.41 -13.50 -10.54
CA ILE A 185 -5.55 -14.51 -9.92
C ILE A 185 -6.39 -15.74 -9.63
N ASP A 186 -5.81 -16.94 -9.86
CA ASP A 186 -6.47 -18.19 -9.50
C ASP A 186 -6.64 -18.31 -7.98
N SER A 187 -7.63 -19.06 -7.51
CA SER A 187 -8.00 -19.11 -6.09
C SER A 187 -6.89 -19.66 -5.19
N GLN A 188 -6.08 -20.59 -5.67
CA GLN A 188 -4.98 -21.16 -4.88
C GLN A 188 -3.84 -20.16 -4.69
N THR A 189 -3.45 -19.46 -5.74
CA THR A 189 -2.43 -18.39 -5.68
C THR A 189 -2.94 -17.19 -4.90
N GLU A 190 -4.23 -16.87 -4.98
CA GLU A 190 -4.84 -15.81 -4.18
C GLU A 190 -4.71 -16.07 -2.67
N GLU A 191 -4.89 -17.31 -2.22
CA GLU A 191 -4.71 -17.66 -0.80
C GLU A 191 -3.27 -17.41 -0.33
N VAL A 192 -2.28 -17.83 -1.12
CA VAL A 192 -0.86 -17.56 -0.83
C VAL A 192 -0.59 -16.06 -0.77
N ILE A 193 -1.12 -15.28 -1.71
CA ILE A 193 -0.97 -13.82 -1.75
C ILE A 193 -1.58 -13.17 -0.51
N GLN A 194 -2.80 -13.54 -0.14
CA GLN A 194 -3.46 -12.98 1.06
C GLN A 194 -2.71 -13.34 2.35
N THR A 195 -2.22 -14.56 2.47
CA THR A 195 -1.39 -14.99 3.61
C THR A 195 -0.09 -14.20 3.68
N SER A 196 0.58 -14.00 2.56
CA SER A 196 1.81 -13.21 2.46
C SER A 196 1.59 -11.75 2.82
N LEU A 197 0.49 -11.14 2.36
CA LEU A 197 0.12 -9.76 2.72
C LEU A 197 -0.09 -9.61 4.23
N LYS A 198 -0.73 -10.56 4.89
CA LYS A 198 -0.90 -10.53 6.35
C LYS A 198 0.44 -10.57 7.08
N LYS A 199 1.37 -11.42 6.63
CA LYS A 199 2.74 -11.46 7.17
C LYS A 199 3.47 -10.13 6.97
N MET A 200 3.37 -9.53 5.78
CA MET A 200 4.01 -8.27 5.44
C MET A 200 3.51 -7.13 6.32
N ARG A 201 2.21 -7.08 6.61
CA ARG A 201 1.59 -6.04 7.44
C ARG A 201 1.98 -6.14 8.92
N ASN A 202 2.31 -7.32 9.41
CA ASN A 202 2.59 -7.55 10.82
C ASN A 202 3.79 -6.71 11.29
N GLY A 203 3.55 -5.85 12.28
CA GLY A 203 4.55 -4.94 12.82
C GLY A 203 4.89 -3.74 11.93
N ARG A 204 4.19 -3.56 10.81
CA ARG A 204 4.35 -2.40 9.91
C ARG A 204 3.08 -1.58 9.85
N THR A 205 3.24 -0.26 9.87
CA THR A 205 2.11 0.66 9.64
C THR A 205 1.65 0.52 8.19
N THR A 206 0.37 0.27 7.97
CA THR A 206 -0.15 -0.06 6.65
C THR A 206 -1.34 0.80 6.27
N LEU A 207 -1.26 1.43 5.09
CA LEU A 207 -2.37 2.04 4.38
C LEU A 207 -2.80 1.11 3.24
N ALA A 208 -4.02 0.60 3.30
CA ALA A 208 -4.58 -0.24 2.25
C ALA A 208 -5.65 0.54 1.47
N ILE A 209 -5.51 0.56 0.15
CA ILE A 209 -6.55 1.04 -0.76
C ILE A 209 -7.30 -0.19 -1.25
N ALA A 210 -8.52 -0.39 -0.79
CA ALA A 210 -9.25 -1.63 -1.00
C ALA A 210 -10.39 -1.49 -2.01
N HIS A 211 -10.47 -2.44 -2.92
CA HIS A 211 -11.58 -2.65 -3.82
C HIS A 211 -12.48 -3.83 -3.36
N ARG A 212 -11.88 -4.81 -2.67
CA ARG A 212 -12.58 -5.96 -2.09
C ARG A 212 -12.63 -5.84 -0.57
N LEU A 213 -13.82 -5.75 -0.02
CA LEU A 213 -14.00 -5.63 1.44
C LEU A 213 -13.58 -6.90 2.19
N SER A 214 -13.64 -8.06 1.54
CA SER A 214 -13.24 -9.33 2.14
C SER A 214 -11.77 -9.38 2.58
N THR A 215 -10.89 -8.60 1.95
CA THR A 215 -9.44 -8.62 2.21
C THR A 215 -9.00 -7.70 3.34
N ILE A 216 -9.90 -6.81 3.80
CA ILE A 216 -9.56 -5.77 4.79
C ILE A 216 -10.45 -5.84 6.05
N GLN A 217 -11.16 -6.92 6.25
CA GLN A 217 -12.06 -7.09 7.41
C GLN A 217 -11.31 -7.08 8.74
N ASP A 218 -10.05 -7.45 8.75
CA ASP A 218 -9.15 -7.44 9.91
C ASP A 218 -8.40 -6.12 10.12
N ALA A 219 -8.66 -5.10 9.31
CA ALA A 219 -8.06 -3.78 9.51
C ALA A 219 -8.46 -3.18 10.87
N ASN A 220 -7.51 -2.52 11.52
CA ASN A 220 -7.76 -1.83 12.79
C ASN A 220 -8.79 -0.71 12.65
N GLN A 221 -8.79 -0.05 11.49
CA GLN A 221 -9.73 1.00 11.14
C GLN A 221 -10.03 0.96 9.64
N ILE A 222 -11.27 1.18 9.27
CA ILE A 222 -11.72 1.33 7.89
C ILE A 222 -12.33 2.72 7.74
N PHE A 223 -11.88 3.46 6.74
CA PHE A 223 -12.42 4.75 6.34
C PHE A 223 -13.18 4.62 5.03
N VAL A 224 -14.43 5.01 5.03
CA VAL A 224 -15.27 5.04 3.83
C VAL A 224 -15.20 6.42 3.23
N LEU A 225 -14.71 6.49 1.99
CA LEU A 225 -14.65 7.72 1.20
C LEU A 225 -15.83 7.81 0.25
N ASP A 226 -16.45 8.97 0.24
CA ASP A 226 -17.43 9.35 -0.77
C ASP A 226 -17.19 10.80 -1.21
N LYS A 227 -17.06 11.02 -2.50
CA LYS A 227 -16.85 12.35 -3.11
C LYS A 227 -15.74 13.18 -2.43
N GLY A 228 -14.65 12.53 -2.06
CA GLY A 228 -13.48 13.17 -1.45
C GLY A 228 -13.56 13.42 0.04
N GLU A 229 -14.59 12.89 0.71
CA GLU A 229 -14.78 13.04 2.16
C GLU A 229 -14.81 11.69 2.86
N ILE A 230 -14.32 11.61 4.09
CA ILE A 230 -14.52 10.45 4.96
C ILE A 230 -15.92 10.56 5.55
N VAL A 231 -16.81 9.67 5.12
CA VAL A 231 -18.23 9.69 5.54
C VAL A 231 -18.55 8.68 6.65
N GLU A 232 -17.78 7.61 6.74
CA GLU A 232 -17.90 6.60 7.81
C GLU A 232 -16.50 6.13 8.23
N SER A 233 -16.37 5.74 9.48
CA SER A 233 -15.16 5.13 10.03
C SER A 233 -15.47 4.16 11.14
N GLY A 234 -14.66 3.13 11.27
CA GLY A 234 -14.78 2.09 12.29
C GLY A 234 -14.13 0.79 11.87
N THR A 235 -14.25 -0.23 12.70
CA THR A 235 -13.90 -1.60 12.35
C THR A 235 -14.96 -2.20 11.42
N HIS A 236 -14.64 -3.32 10.81
CA HIS A 236 -15.59 -4.06 9.97
C HIS A 236 -16.92 -4.31 10.71
N THR A 237 -16.87 -4.83 11.94
CA THR A 237 -18.07 -5.12 12.76
C THR A 237 -18.86 -3.86 13.07
N GLU A 238 -18.19 -2.79 13.52
CA GLU A 238 -18.84 -1.51 13.82
C GLU A 238 -19.55 -0.91 12.60
N LEU A 239 -18.91 -0.99 11.41
CA LEU A 239 -19.49 -0.47 10.19
C LEU A 239 -20.67 -1.31 9.67
N LEU A 240 -20.64 -2.62 9.87
CA LEU A 240 -21.80 -3.47 9.58
C LEU A 240 -22.99 -3.13 10.50
N GLU A 241 -22.74 -2.92 11.79
CA GLU A 241 -23.79 -2.56 12.78
C GLU A 241 -24.42 -1.19 12.48
N LYS A 242 -23.68 -0.26 11.87
CA LYS A 242 -24.21 1.06 11.45
C LYS A 242 -25.19 0.98 10.27
N GLU A 243 -25.18 -0.10 9.51
CA GLU A 243 -26.01 -0.30 8.30
C GLU A 243 -25.95 0.87 7.29
N GLY A 244 -24.79 1.54 7.22
CA GLY A 244 -24.57 2.69 6.36
C GLY A 244 -24.05 2.33 4.95
N LEU A 245 -23.23 3.19 4.38
CA LEU A 245 -22.64 3.01 3.04
C LEU A 245 -21.75 1.76 2.98
N TYR A 246 -20.92 1.53 4.00
CA TYR A 246 -20.07 0.33 4.08
C TYR A 246 -20.89 -0.96 4.03
N TYR A 247 -21.97 -1.02 4.79
CA TYR A 247 -22.88 -2.17 4.82
C TYR A 247 -23.48 -2.47 3.46
N LYS A 248 -23.94 -1.43 2.75
CA LYS A 248 -24.48 -1.57 1.38
C LYS A 248 -23.43 -2.09 0.41
N MET A 249 -22.21 -1.55 0.47
CA MET A 249 -21.08 -2.01 -0.33
C MET A 249 -20.75 -3.48 -0.05
N TYR A 250 -20.75 -3.86 1.22
CA TYR A 250 -20.50 -5.23 1.65
C TYR A 250 -21.55 -6.20 1.11
N GLN A 251 -22.84 -5.85 1.22
CA GLN A 251 -23.93 -6.67 0.71
C GLN A 251 -23.85 -6.86 -0.82
N LEU A 252 -23.54 -5.80 -1.56
CA LEU A 252 -23.35 -5.86 -3.01
C LEU A 252 -22.20 -6.80 -3.39
N GLN A 253 -21.05 -6.69 -2.74
CA GLN A 253 -19.90 -7.55 -3.01
C GLN A 253 -20.13 -9.01 -2.58
N ALA A 254 -20.94 -9.24 -1.55
CA ALA A 254 -21.33 -10.57 -1.12
C ALA A 254 -22.44 -11.20 -1.98
N GLY A 255 -22.96 -10.49 -2.98
CA GLY A 255 -24.05 -10.96 -3.82
C GLY A 255 -25.41 -11.04 -3.11
N MET A 256 -25.58 -10.36 -1.99
CA MET A 256 -26.81 -10.34 -1.18
C MET A 256 -27.83 -9.32 -1.70
N MET A 257 -27.40 -8.38 -2.56
CA MET A 257 -28.26 -7.40 -3.22
C MET A 257 -27.94 -7.39 -4.72
N GLN A 258 -28.95 -7.13 -5.55
CA GLN A 258 -28.77 -6.79 -6.95
C GLN A 258 -28.58 -5.29 -7.10
N GLU A 259 -27.79 -4.85 -8.07
CA GLU A 259 -27.55 -3.43 -8.38
C GLU A 259 -28.84 -2.66 -8.67
#